data_8afc389808b61b603dbdc53a1c0d8f1c
#
_entry.id   8afc389808b61b603dbdc53a1c0d8f1c
#
_cell.length_a   1.000
_cell.length_b   1.000
_cell.length_c   1.000
_cell.angle_alpha   90.00
_cell.angle_beta   90.00
_cell.angle_gamma   90.00
#
_symmetry.space_group_name_H-M   'P 1'
#
loop_
_entity.id
_entity.type
_entity.pdbx_description
1 polymer ?
#
loop_
_entity_poly.entity_id
_entity_poly.type
_entity_poly.pdbx_seq_one_letter_code
_entity_poly.pdbx_strand_id
1 'polypeptide(L)'
;MSVDPLTGPPGVPAPAAGDLHRAAARPMPAVPRVHEVSGRLTDDLRGLRVVWKRELIRFTRDRLRIITSLIQPVLFLFILGTGLSTFTSSATSSVNFKTFMFPGIIAMTVLFTAIFSAISIVWDREFGFLREMLVSPVRRWALVVGKCLGGMTVATIQGAIFLLLAGAVGVPYAPLMLLTLIGEMALTAFTLTAFGILLAARMTQVQSFQVVVQFFVMPMFFLSGAVFPLSKLPSWLAILTKIDPLTYAVDPMRRAVFAHINVSPHAIRVLSPGVTWNGWMLPTGVEIAMVAVMALILLLGAIVNFSRTD
;
A
#
# COMPACT_ATOMS: atom_id res chain seq x y z
N MET A 1 -50.64 -18.09 28.28
CA MET A 1 -51.51 -18.32 27.10
C MET A 1 -50.65 -19.11 26.12
N SER A 2 -50.83 -20.44 26.10
CA SER A 2 -50.03 -21.34 25.26
C SER A 2 -50.66 -21.34 23.87
N VAL A 3 -49.92 -20.90 22.85
CA VAL A 3 -50.37 -20.92 21.45
C VAL A 3 -50.00 -22.29 20.90
N ASP A 4 -51.05 -23.04 20.52
CA ASP A 4 -50.88 -24.36 19.90
C ASP A 4 -50.30 -24.19 18.49
N PRO A 5 -49.17 -24.78 18.14
CA PRO A 5 -48.46 -24.55 16.87
C PRO A 5 -49.17 -25.20 15.65
N LEU A 6 -50.31 -25.85 15.81
CA LEU A 6 -50.99 -26.60 14.73
C LEU A 6 -52.21 -25.90 14.16
N THR A 7 -52.65 -24.72 14.69
CA THR A 7 -53.78 -23.99 14.14
C THR A 7 -53.28 -22.80 13.32
N GLY A 8 -53.40 -22.89 12.00
CA GLY A 8 -53.19 -21.78 11.11
C GLY A 8 -54.21 -20.65 11.30
N PRO A 9 -54.01 -19.45 10.73
CA PRO A 9 -54.92 -18.32 10.88
C PRO A 9 -56.35 -18.67 10.41
N PRO A 10 -57.40 -18.21 11.12
CA PRO A 10 -58.76 -18.53 10.82
C PRO A 10 -59.14 -18.05 9.42
N GLY A 11 -59.64 -18.97 8.57
CA GLY A 11 -60.14 -18.69 7.23
C GLY A 11 -59.35 -19.36 6.07
N VAL A 12 -58.26 -20.07 6.34
CA VAL A 12 -57.54 -20.84 5.31
C VAL A 12 -57.94 -22.31 5.47
N PRO A 13 -58.65 -22.93 4.50
CA PRO A 13 -58.94 -24.36 4.55
C PRO A 13 -57.65 -25.15 4.53
N ALA A 14 -57.52 -26.16 5.40
CA ALA A 14 -56.34 -27.04 5.42
C ALA A 14 -56.20 -27.74 4.05
N PRO A 15 -54.99 -27.79 3.49
CA PRO A 15 -54.77 -28.45 2.20
C PRO A 15 -55.17 -29.92 2.30
N ALA A 16 -55.94 -30.41 1.35
CA ALA A 16 -56.35 -31.81 1.28
C ALA A 16 -55.14 -32.72 1.18
N ALA A 17 -55.16 -33.89 1.84
CA ALA A 17 -54.04 -34.83 1.86
C ALA A 17 -53.48 -35.19 0.45
N GLY A 18 -54.33 -35.08 -0.58
CA GLY A 18 -53.95 -35.26 -1.99
C GLY A 18 -53.08 -34.13 -2.56
N ASP A 19 -53.21 -32.91 -2.02
CA ASP A 19 -52.40 -31.73 -2.48
C ASP A 19 -50.98 -31.76 -1.96
N LEU A 20 -50.77 -32.33 -0.76
CA LEU A 20 -49.45 -32.55 -0.20
C LEU A 20 -48.66 -33.58 -1.00
N HIS A 21 -49.31 -34.63 -1.50
CA HIS A 21 -48.68 -35.63 -2.38
C HIS A 21 -48.37 -35.07 -3.78
N ARG A 22 -49.18 -34.18 -4.32
CA ARG A 22 -48.91 -33.50 -5.60
C ARG A 22 -47.83 -32.42 -5.48
N ALA A 23 -47.70 -31.74 -4.34
CA ALA A 23 -46.63 -30.79 -4.07
C ALA A 23 -45.29 -31.48 -3.96
N ALA A 24 -45.25 -32.70 -3.36
CA ALA A 24 -44.01 -33.50 -3.26
C ALA A 24 -43.54 -34.08 -4.61
N ALA A 25 -44.43 -34.20 -5.59
CA ALA A 25 -44.13 -34.73 -6.93
C ALA A 25 -43.69 -33.66 -7.95
N ARG A 26 -43.64 -32.37 -7.56
CA ARG A 26 -43.04 -31.35 -8.45
C ARG A 26 -41.53 -31.58 -8.53
N PRO A 27 -40.97 -31.85 -9.74
CA PRO A 27 -39.53 -31.94 -9.88
C PRO A 27 -38.94 -30.62 -9.40
N MET A 28 -38.07 -30.67 -8.40
CA MET A 28 -37.31 -29.50 -7.98
C MET A 28 -36.68 -28.86 -9.23
N PRO A 29 -36.80 -27.52 -9.39
CA PRO A 29 -36.14 -26.86 -10.49
C PRO A 29 -34.68 -27.30 -10.46
N ALA A 30 -34.20 -27.81 -11.60
CA ALA A 30 -32.81 -28.26 -11.72
C ALA A 30 -31.92 -27.14 -11.22
N VAL A 31 -31.25 -27.36 -10.09
CA VAL A 31 -30.25 -26.43 -9.56
C VAL A 31 -29.27 -26.18 -10.72
N PRO A 32 -29.17 -24.94 -11.23
CA PRO A 32 -28.27 -24.68 -12.34
C PRO A 32 -26.89 -25.23 -11.91
N ARG A 33 -26.37 -26.20 -12.67
CA ARG A 33 -25.06 -26.74 -12.43
C ARG A 33 -24.12 -25.54 -12.42
N VAL A 34 -23.57 -25.24 -11.23
CA VAL A 34 -22.51 -24.26 -11.11
C VAL A 34 -21.45 -24.75 -12.12
N HIS A 35 -21.27 -24.01 -13.18
CA HIS A 35 -20.23 -24.30 -14.17
C HIS A 35 -18.94 -24.43 -13.38
N GLU A 36 -18.35 -25.62 -13.42
CA GLU A 36 -17.00 -25.80 -12.91
C GLU A 36 -16.16 -24.73 -13.58
N VAL A 37 -15.68 -23.83 -12.74
CA VAL A 37 -14.90 -22.69 -13.19
C VAL A 37 -13.65 -23.26 -13.87
N SER A 38 -13.69 -23.31 -15.19
CA SER A 38 -12.48 -23.50 -15.97
C SER A 38 -11.61 -22.29 -15.66
N GLY A 39 -10.56 -22.49 -14.81
CA GLY A 39 -9.64 -21.44 -14.41
C GLY A 39 -8.82 -20.94 -15.60
N ARG A 40 -9.49 -20.26 -16.52
CA ARG A 40 -8.85 -19.60 -17.66
C ARG A 40 -8.13 -18.37 -17.15
N LEU A 41 -6.88 -18.19 -17.52
CA LEU A 41 -6.10 -16.99 -17.23
C LEU A 41 -6.84 -15.69 -17.58
N THR A 42 -7.75 -15.75 -18.59
CA THR A 42 -8.62 -14.63 -18.97
C THR A 42 -9.58 -14.20 -17.86
N ASP A 43 -10.12 -15.15 -17.09
CA ASP A 43 -11.05 -14.86 -16.00
C ASP A 43 -10.32 -14.30 -14.77
N ASP A 44 -9.10 -14.83 -14.51
CA ASP A 44 -8.21 -14.30 -13.47
C ASP A 44 -7.79 -12.84 -13.80
N LEU A 45 -7.43 -12.55 -15.05
CA LEU A 45 -7.07 -11.18 -15.48
C LEU A 45 -8.26 -10.22 -15.42
N ARG A 46 -9.48 -10.69 -15.75
CA ARG A 46 -10.70 -9.88 -15.57
C ARG A 46 -10.95 -9.59 -14.10
N GLY A 47 -10.84 -10.60 -13.24
CA GLY A 47 -10.99 -10.46 -11.80
C GLY A 47 -9.97 -9.46 -11.21
N LEU A 48 -8.70 -9.60 -11.58
CA LEU A 48 -7.64 -8.68 -11.20
C LEU A 48 -7.99 -7.24 -11.60
N ARG A 49 -8.41 -7.02 -12.87
CA ARG A 49 -8.78 -5.68 -13.37
C ARG A 49 -9.98 -5.11 -12.60
N VAL A 50 -10.98 -5.92 -12.27
CA VAL A 50 -12.15 -5.50 -11.51
C VAL A 50 -11.75 -5.06 -10.10
N VAL A 51 -10.92 -5.84 -9.41
CA VAL A 51 -10.41 -5.51 -8.08
C VAL A 51 -9.59 -4.22 -8.12
N TRP A 52 -8.67 -4.10 -9.06
CA TRP A 52 -7.86 -2.89 -9.28
C TRP A 52 -8.75 -1.66 -9.50
N LYS A 53 -9.71 -1.75 -10.43
CA LYS A 53 -10.64 -0.65 -10.72
C LYS A 53 -11.49 -0.26 -9.50
N ARG A 54 -11.91 -1.24 -8.70
CA ARG A 54 -12.66 -1.01 -7.46
C ARG A 54 -11.87 -0.16 -6.46
N GLU A 55 -10.59 -0.46 -6.27
CA GLU A 55 -9.72 0.31 -5.37
C GLU A 55 -9.55 1.76 -5.87
N LEU A 56 -9.39 1.98 -7.18
CA LEU A 56 -9.29 3.32 -7.76
C LEU A 56 -10.59 4.12 -7.58
N ILE A 57 -11.74 3.52 -7.86
CA ILE A 57 -13.05 4.18 -7.69
C ILE A 57 -13.26 4.55 -6.22
N ARG A 58 -12.89 3.65 -5.30
CA ARG A 58 -12.98 3.92 -3.86
C ARG A 58 -12.13 5.12 -3.47
N PHE A 59 -10.88 5.19 -3.96
CA PHE A 59 -9.98 6.30 -3.71
C PHE A 59 -10.53 7.62 -4.24
N THR A 60 -10.98 7.68 -5.50
CA THR A 60 -11.47 8.92 -6.12
C THR A 60 -12.75 9.46 -5.47
N ARG A 61 -13.55 8.59 -4.86
CA ARG A 61 -14.77 8.98 -4.13
C ARG A 61 -14.49 9.54 -2.73
N ASP A 62 -13.37 9.19 -2.13
CA ASP A 62 -12.99 9.63 -0.78
C ASP A 62 -12.08 10.86 -0.83
N ARG A 63 -12.64 11.99 -1.29
CA ARG A 63 -11.92 13.27 -1.42
C ARG A 63 -11.35 13.77 -0.09
N LEU A 64 -12.09 13.55 1.00
CA LEU A 64 -11.65 14.00 2.32
C LEU A 64 -10.40 13.25 2.76
N ARG A 65 -10.34 11.95 2.53
CA ARG A 65 -9.18 11.11 2.80
C ARG A 65 -7.95 11.54 1.99
N ILE A 66 -8.13 11.89 0.70
CA ILE A 66 -7.03 12.39 -0.14
C ILE A 66 -6.44 13.66 0.46
N ILE A 67 -7.27 14.62 0.85
CA ILE A 67 -6.82 15.90 1.41
C ILE A 67 -6.15 15.69 2.76
N THR A 68 -6.79 14.96 3.68
CA THR A 68 -6.28 14.76 5.04
C THR A 68 -4.97 14.00 5.09
N SER A 69 -4.78 13.02 4.18
CA SER A 69 -3.53 12.24 4.10
C SER A 69 -2.34 13.05 3.58
N LEU A 70 -2.57 14.19 2.89
CA LEU A 70 -1.52 15.10 2.45
C LEU A 70 -1.14 16.15 3.51
N ILE A 71 -2.04 16.45 4.45
CA ILE A 71 -1.80 17.48 5.47
C ILE A 71 -0.57 17.14 6.30
N GLN A 72 -0.45 15.92 6.80
CA GLN A 72 0.65 15.49 7.64
C GLN A 72 2.02 15.59 6.92
N PRO A 73 2.23 15.02 5.71
CA PRO A 73 3.46 15.20 4.95
C PRO A 73 3.81 16.66 4.66
N VAL A 74 2.81 17.47 4.31
CA VAL A 74 3.01 18.90 4.05
C VAL A 74 3.48 19.63 5.32
N LEU A 75 2.83 19.40 6.45
CA LEU A 75 3.24 19.97 7.74
C LEU A 75 4.66 19.54 8.11
N PHE A 76 4.99 18.24 7.95
CA PHE A 76 6.35 17.75 8.20
C PHE A 76 7.38 18.46 7.31
N LEU A 77 7.10 18.61 6.01
CA LEU A 77 8.02 19.27 5.09
C LEU A 77 8.27 20.73 5.48
N PHE A 78 7.21 21.47 5.77
CA PHE A 78 7.34 22.91 6.04
C PHE A 78 7.77 23.21 7.47
N ILE A 79 7.24 22.52 8.48
CA ILE A 79 7.60 22.76 9.89
C ILE A 79 9.00 22.26 10.19
N LEU A 80 9.29 20.98 9.94
CA LEU A 80 10.60 20.42 10.20
C LEU A 80 11.65 20.99 9.24
N GLY A 81 11.30 21.11 7.95
CA GLY A 81 12.21 21.65 6.96
C GLY A 81 12.61 23.10 7.24
N THR A 82 11.72 23.92 7.80
CA THR A 82 12.04 25.31 8.20
C THR A 82 12.75 25.33 9.55
N GLY A 83 12.25 24.59 10.53
CA GLY A 83 12.82 24.54 11.88
C GLY A 83 14.27 24.04 11.88
N LEU A 84 14.56 22.96 11.16
CA LEU A 84 15.92 22.42 11.10
C LEU A 84 16.86 23.19 10.16
N SER A 85 16.32 23.98 9.22
CA SER A 85 17.17 24.79 8.33
C SER A 85 18.05 25.80 9.10
N THR A 86 17.56 26.31 10.23
CA THR A 86 18.32 27.23 11.09
C THR A 86 19.54 26.56 11.74
N PHE A 87 19.47 25.26 12.01
CA PHE A 87 20.60 24.51 12.60
C PHE A 87 21.60 23.99 11.56
N THR A 88 21.17 23.83 10.31
CA THR A 88 22.04 23.26 9.24
C THR A 88 22.67 24.32 8.36
N SER A 89 22.24 25.57 8.42
CA SER A 89 22.75 26.68 7.61
C SER A 89 24.26 26.93 7.78
N SER A 90 24.81 26.62 8.95
CA SER A 90 26.25 26.73 9.24
C SER A 90 27.08 25.59 8.65
N ALA A 91 26.48 24.43 8.37
CA ALA A 91 27.23 23.25 7.93
C ALA A 91 27.13 23.01 6.40
N THR A 92 26.10 23.54 5.74
CA THR A 92 25.82 23.23 4.32
C THR A 92 25.19 24.46 3.64
N SER A 93 25.98 25.46 3.33
CA SER A 93 25.54 26.73 2.73
C SER A 93 24.87 26.64 1.34
N SER A 94 24.85 25.48 0.70
CA SER A 94 24.38 25.30 -0.69
C SER A 94 23.04 24.60 -0.85
N VAL A 95 22.48 23.95 0.18
CA VAL A 95 21.22 23.18 0.07
C VAL A 95 20.27 23.55 1.19
N ASN A 96 19.05 23.92 0.82
CA ASN A 96 17.99 24.13 1.80
C ASN A 96 17.58 22.78 2.39
N PHE A 97 17.44 22.68 3.72
CA PHE A 97 17.05 21.44 4.40
C PHE A 97 15.69 20.90 3.91
N LYS A 98 14.78 21.77 3.46
CA LYS A 98 13.52 21.37 2.81
C LYS A 98 13.76 20.54 1.55
N THR A 99 14.73 20.94 0.73
CA THR A 99 15.10 20.22 -0.51
C THR A 99 15.68 18.83 -0.18
N PHE A 100 16.49 18.74 0.90
CA PHE A 100 16.99 17.45 1.39
C PHE A 100 15.87 16.52 1.86
N MET A 101 14.91 17.03 2.62
CA MET A 101 13.81 16.24 3.16
C MET A 101 12.78 15.83 2.11
N PHE A 102 12.66 16.57 1.01
CA PHE A 102 11.58 16.40 0.04
C PHE A 102 11.42 14.98 -0.49
N PRO A 103 12.46 14.26 -0.97
CA PRO A 103 12.35 12.86 -1.40
C PRO A 103 11.89 11.93 -0.27
N GLY A 104 12.39 12.15 0.94
CA GLY A 104 11.98 11.37 2.12
C GLY A 104 10.52 11.57 2.49
N ILE A 105 9.99 12.78 2.35
CA ILE A 105 8.56 13.07 2.61
C ILE A 105 7.66 12.50 1.49
N ILE A 106 8.14 12.47 0.25
CA ILE A 106 7.46 11.72 -0.83
C ILE A 106 7.36 10.24 -0.44
N ALA A 107 8.47 9.63 -0.04
CA ALA A 107 8.50 8.23 0.39
C ALA A 107 7.58 7.99 1.60
N MET A 108 7.50 8.92 2.55
CA MET A 108 6.55 8.90 3.66
C MET A 108 5.10 8.88 3.17
N THR A 109 4.76 9.75 2.22
CA THR A 109 3.41 9.82 1.64
C THR A 109 3.03 8.50 0.99
N VAL A 110 3.97 7.92 0.22
CA VAL A 110 3.81 6.61 -0.42
C VAL A 110 3.67 5.50 0.62
N LEU A 111 4.52 5.49 1.65
CA LEU A 111 4.52 4.51 2.74
C LEU A 111 3.15 4.42 3.42
N PHE A 112 2.66 5.56 3.92
CA PHE A 112 1.37 5.60 4.60
C PHE A 112 0.24 5.16 3.68
N THR A 113 0.16 5.72 2.47
CA THR A 113 -0.93 5.41 1.55
C THR A 113 -0.91 3.95 1.10
N ALA A 114 0.27 3.40 0.78
CA ALA A 114 0.43 2.03 0.30
C ALA A 114 0.04 1.00 1.37
N ILE A 115 0.59 1.13 2.59
CA ILE A 115 0.30 0.17 3.66
C ILE A 115 -1.16 0.26 4.10
N PHE A 116 -1.69 1.48 4.28
CA PHE A 116 -3.08 1.66 4.67
C PHE A 116 -4.09 1.29 3.58
N SER A 117 -3.69 1.16 2.31
CA SER A 117 -4.57 0.62 1.27
C SER A 117 -4.99 -0.83 1.55
N ALA A 118 -4.12 -1.61 2.23
CA ALA A 118 -4.39 -2.99 2.59
C ALA A 118 -5.50 -3.16 3.65
N ILE A 119 -5.90 -2.08 4.35
CA ILE A 119 -7.02 -2.08 5.30
C ILE A 119 -8.32 -2.56 4.64
N SER A 120 -8.43 -2.39 3.32
CA SER A 120 -9.59 -2.86 2.54
C SER A 120 -9.81 -4.37 2.63
N ILE A 121 -8.74 -5.16 2.84
CA ILE A 121 -8.83 -6.62 3.03
C ILE A 121 -9.43 -6.93 4.41
N VAL A 122 -8.99 -6.20 5.43
CA VAL A 122 -9.48 -6.40 6.80
C VAL A 122 -10.95 -5.99 6.90
N TRP A 123 -11.35 -4.90 6.24
CA TRP A 123 -12.75 -4.52 6.13
C TRP A 123 -13.60 -5.56 5.40
N ASP A 124 -13.13 -6.05 4.25
CA ASP A 124 -13.83 -7.07 3.49
C ASP A 124 -14.03 -8.35 4.34
N ARG A 125 -13.10 -8.63 5.30
CA ARG A 125 -13.21 -9.75 6.25
C ARG A 125 -14.15 -9.45 7.42
N GLU A 126 -13.97 -8.31 8.08
CA GLU A 126 -14.76 -7.91 9.27
C GLU A 126 -16.24 -7.79 8.97
N PHE A 127 -16.61 -7.28 7.77
CA PHE A 127 -17.99 -7.16 7.31
C PHE A 127 -18.54 -8.36 6.53
N GLY A 128 -17.74 -9.43 6.38
CA GLY A 128 -18.18 -10.68 5.74
C GLY A 128 -18.13 -10.70 4.20
N PHE A 129 -17.83 -9.58 3.54
CA PHE A 129 -17.72 -9.49 2.08
C PHE A 129 -16.62 -10.35 1.47
N LEU A 130 -15.62 -10.73 2.28
CA LEU A 130 -14.54 -11.60 1.80
C LEU A 130 -15.08 -12.97 1.37
N ARG A 131 -16.08 -13.51 2.07
CA ARG A 131 -16.71 -14.79 1.71
C ARG A 131 -17.38 -14.76 0.34
N GLU A 132 -18.04 -13.66 -0.01
CA GLU A 132 -18.64 -13.47 -1.33
C GLU A 132 -17.59 -13.42 -2.44
N MET A 133 -16.43 -12.79 -2.19
CA MET A 133 -15.32 -12.76 -3.14
C MET A 133 -14.67 -14.14 -3.32
N LEU A 134 -14.64 -14.96 -2.28
CA LEU A 134 -14.05 -16.31 -2.34
C LEU A 134 -14.94 -17.33 -3.08
N VAL A 135 -16.25 -17.11 -3.16
CA VAL A 135 -17.18 -17.90 -3.98
C VAL A 135 -17.05 -17.53 -5.47
N SER A 136 -16.46 -16.38 -5.80
CA SER A 136 -16.24 -15.98 -7.19
C SER A 136 -15.21 -16.89 -7.86
N PRO A 137 -15.33 -17.13 -9.19
CA PRO A 137 -14.45 -18.01 -9.95
C PRO A 137 -13.04 -17.44 -10.20
N VAL A 138 -12.52 -16.59 -9.33
CA VAL A 138 -11.23 -15.90 -9.46
C VAL A 138 -10.23 -16.53 -8.50
N ARG A 139 -9.05 -16.87 -9.00
CA ARG A 139 -7.97 -17.41 -8.17
C ARG A 139 -7.50 -16.39 -7.15
N ARG A 140 -7.14 -16.85 -5.95
CA ARG A 140 -6.72 -15.99 -4.82
C ARG A 140 -5.52 -15.09 -5.14
N TRP A 141 -4.58 -15.58 -5.94
CA TRP A 141 -3.43 -14.76 -6.37
C TRP A 141 -3.86 -13.53 -7.18
N ALA A 142 -4.88 -13.65 -8.04
CA ALA A 142 -5.37 -12.53 -8.85
C ALA A 142 -6.03 -11.44 -7.99
N LEU A 143 -6.71 -11.83 -6.90
CA LEU A 143 -7.26 -10.90 -5.91
C LEU A 143 -6.14 -10.13 -5.21
N VAL A 144 -5.09 -10.83 -4.72
CA VAL A 144 -3.96 -10.22 -4.03
C VAL A 144 -3.20 -9.28 -4.95
N VAL A 145 -2.87 -9.73 -6.17
CA VAL A 145 -2.17 -8.89 -7.16
C VAL A 145 -3.02 -7.69 -7.57
N GLY A 146 -4.33 -7.88 -7.77
CA GLY A 146 -5.25 -6.78 -8.08
C GLY A 146 -5.28 -5.72 -6.98
N LYS A 147 -5.28 -6.12 -5.70
CA LYS A 147 -5.19 -5.20 -4.56
C LYS A 147 -3.80 -4.53 -4.47
N CYS A 148 -2.70 -5.26 -4.73
CA CYS A 148 -1.36 -4.67 -4.78
C CYS A 148 -1.28 -3.58 -5.86
N LEU A 149 -1.78 -3.85 -7.07
CA LEU A 149 -1.81 -2.87 -8.15
C LEU A 149 -2.72 -1.67 -7.80
N GLY A 150 -3.83 -1.91 -7.11
CA GLY A 150 -4.71 -0.85 -6.63
C GLY A 150 -4.00 0.08 -5.66
N GLY A 151 -3.40 -0.47 -4.60
CA GLY A 151 -2.64 0.29 -3.60
C GLY A 151 -1.43 1.00 -4.20
N MET A 152 -0.68 0.32 -5.10
CA MET A 152 0.41 0.92 -5.86
C MET A 152 -0.06 2.15 -6.63
N THR A 153 -1.11 2.03 -7.41
CA THR A 153 -1.61 3.14 -8.25
C THR A 153 -2.09 4.30 -7.38
N VAL A 154 -2.84 4.02 -6.32
CA VAL A 154 -3.35 5.03 -5.38
C VAL A 154 -2.20 5.76 -4.70
N ALA A 155 -1.21 5.04 -4.16
CA ALA A 155 -0.08 5.65 -3.47
C ALA A 155 0.82 6.45 -4.42
N THR A 156 1.01 5.98 -5.65
CA THR A 156 1.76 6.70 -6.69
C THR A 156 1.05 7.99 -7.09
N ILE A 157 -0.26 7.98 -7.28
CA ILE A 157 -1.05 9.19 -7.55
C ILE A 157 -0.93 10.18 -6.39
N GLN A 158 -1.01 9.70 -5.15
CA GLN A 158 -0.88 10.53 -3.96
C GLN A 158 0.52 11.17 -3.87
N GLY A 159 1.58 10.39 -4.12
CA GLY A 159 2.95 10.90 -4.22
C GLY A 159 3.13 11.89 -5.37
N ALA A 160 2.50 11.64 -6.52
CA ALA A 160 2.51 12.55 -7.67
C ALA A 160 1.81 13.89 -7.36
N ILE A 161 0.71 13.87 -6.61
CA ILE A 161 0.08 15.11 -6.10
C ILE A 161 1.05 15.86 -5.19
N PHE A 162 1.79 15.14 -4.33
CA PHE A 162 2.79 15.78 -3.47
C PHE A 162 3.98 16.35 -4.27
N LEU A 163 4.34 15.75 -5.43
CA LEU A 163 5.37 16.29 -6.34
C LEU A 163 5.04 17.68 -6.88
N LEU A 164 3.77 18.09 -6.90
CA LEU A 164 3.39 19.45 -7.28
C LEU A 164 3.99 20.51 -6.34
N LEU A 165 4.39 20.14 -5.14
CA LEU A 165 5.07 21.01 -4.19
C LEU A 165 6.58 21.14 -4.45
N ALA A 166 7.15 20.44 -5.44
CA ALA A 166 8.59 20.47 -5.78
C ALA A 166 9.11 21.90 -5.96
N GLY A 167 8.39 22.75 -6.71
CA GLY A 167 8.76 24.14 -6.92
C GLY A 167 8.82 24.97 -5.63
N ALA A 168 7.97 24.70 -4.65
CA ALA A 168 7.96 25.40 -3.36
C ALA A 168 9.19 25.11 -2.48
N VAL A 169 9.91 24.03 -2.78
CA VAL A 169 11.13 23.61 -2.06
C VAL A 169 12.39 23.77 -2.91
N GLY A 170 12.30 24.43 -4.07
CA GLY A 170 13.45 24.69 -4.95
C GLY A 170 13.89 23.49 -5.78
N VAL A 171 13.02 22.50 -6.00
CA VAL A 171 13.28 21.35 -6.88
C VAL A 171 12.71 21.66 -8.27
N PRO A 172 13.52 21.58 -9.34
CA PRO A 172 13.06 21.90 -10.71
C PRO A 172 12.12 20.81 -11.24
N TYR A 173 11.19 21.20 -12.11
CA TYR A 173 10.28 20.26 -12.79
C TYR A 173 10.96 19.68 -14.04
N ALA A 174 12.03 18.89 -13.90
CA ALA A 174 12.67 18.19 -14.99
C ALA A 174 11.86 16.94 -15.37
N PRO A 175 11.41 16.78 -16.64
CA PRO A 175 10.54 15.66 -17.02
C PRO A 175 11.16 14.27 -16.73
N LEU A 176 12.46 14.12 -16.97
CA LEU A 176 13.17 12.87 -16.72
C LEU A 176 13.21 12.55 -15.22
N MET A 177 13.48 13.54 -14.37
CA MET A 177 13.45 13.39 -12.92
C MET A 177 12.06 12.99 -12.43
N LEU A 178 11.01 13.65 -12.92
CA LEU A 178 9.64 13.32 -12.55
C LEU A 178 9.27 11.89 -12.95
N LEU A 179 9.67 11.46 -14.15
CA LEU A 179 9.41 10.09 -14.62
C LEU A 179 10.15 9.05 -13.77
N THR A 180 11.42 9.29 -13.42
CA THR A 180 12.18 8.40 -12.54
C THR A 180 11.55 8.34 -11.15
N LEU A 181 11.20 9.48 -10.55
CA LEU A 181 10.53 9.51 -9.24
C LEU A 181 9.18 8.78 -9.25
N ILE A 182 8.37 8.93 -10.32
CA ILE A 182 7.10 8.20 -10.44
C ILE A 182 7.35 6.69 -10.53
N GLY A 183 8.36 6.25 -11.28
CA GLY A 183 8.73 4.84 -11.37
C GLY A 183 9.19 4.26 -10.02
N GLU A 184 10.05 4.98 -9.30
CA GLU A 184 10.55 4.60 -7.98
C GLU A 184 9.41 4.59 -6.93
N MET A 185 8.52 5.59 -6.97
CA MET A 185 7.32 5.61 -6.13
C MET A 185 6.39 4.43 -6.41
N ALA A 186 6.20 4.07 -7.68
CA ALA A 186 5.34 2.94 -8.05
C ALA A 186 5.91 1.62 -7.52
N LEU A 187 7.20 1.38 -7.70
CA LEU A 187 7.87 0.18 -7.19
C LEU A 187 7.80 0.11 -5.65
N THR A 188 8.11 1.21 -4.98
CA THR A 188 8.03 1.35 -3.53
C THR A 188 6.61 1.11 -3.03
N ALA A 189 5.62 1.74 -3.67
CA ALA A 189 4.21 1.58 -3.34
C ALA A 189 3.74 0.13 -3.49
N PHE A 190 4.18 -0.56 -4.55
CA PHE A 190 3.88 -1.97 -4.75
C PHE A 190 4.44 -2.83 -3.63
N THR A 191 5.72 -2.63 -3.27
CA THR A 191 6.41 -3.33 -2.19
C THR A 191 5.69 -3.15 -0.85
N LEU A 192 5.38 -1.90 -0.51
CA LEU A 192 4.74 -1.56 0.76
C LEU A 192 3.28 -1.99 0.82
N THR A 193 2.57 -1.98 -0.32
CA THR A 193 1.21 -2.54 -0.39
C THR A 193 1.24 -4.06 -0.19
N ALA A 194 2.20 -4.77 -0.80
CA ALA A 194 2.37 -6.21 -0.58
C ALA A 194 2.68 -6.53 0.89
N PHE A 195 3.51 -5.71 1.54
CA PHE A 195 3.77 -5.80 2.98
C PHE A 195 2.50 -5.57 3.81
N GLY A 196 1.74 -4.53 3.51
CA GLY A 196 0.46 -4.24 4.16
C GLY A 196 -0.54 -5.40 4.01
N ILE A 197 -0.64 -6.00 2.81
CA ILE A 197 -1.51 -7.16 2.55
C ILE A 197 -1.02 -8.39 3.33
N LEU A 198 0.29 -8.61 3.43
CA LEU A 198 0.86 -9.70 4.22
C LEU A 198 0.46 -9.59 5.70
N LEU A 199 0.48 -8.37 6.27
CA LEU A 199 0.01 -8.12 7.62
C LEU A 199 -1.51 -8.30 7.74
N ALA A 200 -2.29 -7.74 6.80
CA ALA A 200 -3.74 -7.81 6.77
C ALA A 200 -4.28 -9.25 6.64
N ALA A 201 -3.51 -10.14 5.99
CA ALA A 201 -3.94 -11.51 5.71
C ALA A 201 -4.32 -12.31 6.96
N ARG A 202 -3.77 -11.99 8.14
CA ARG A 202 -4.06 -12.66 9.41
C ARG A 202 -4.97 -11.88 10.36
N MET A 203 -5.34 -10.65 10.00
CA MET A 203 -6.10 -9.79 10.89
C MET A 203 -7.59 -9.83 10.56
N THR A 204 -8.40 -9.87 11.60
CA THR A 204 -9.87 -9.92 11.51
C THR A 204 -10.54 -8.61 11.88
N GLN A 205 -9.82 -7.72 12.58
CA GLN A 205 -10.33 -6.44 13.06
C GLN A 205 -9.49 -5.28 12.51
N VAL A 206 -10.17 -4.25 12.02
CA VAL A 206 -9.55 -3.03 11.49
C VAL A 206 -8.71 -2.31 12.53
N GLN A 207 -9.20 -2.24 13.77
CA GLN A 207 -8.47 -1.58 14.86
C GLN A 207 -7.13 -2.25 15.15
N SER A 208 -7.10 -3.59 15.21
CA SER A 208 -5.87 -4.35 15.40
C SER A 208 -4.87 -4.12 14.26
N PHE A 209 -5.37 -4.06 13.02
CA PHE A 209 -4.53 -3.74 11.86
C PHE A 209 -3.89 -2.35 11.97
N GLN A 210 -4.66 -1.33 12.36
CA GLN A 210 -4.14 0.03 12.51
C GLN A 210 -3.02 0.11 13.56
N VAL A 211 -3.19 -0.55 14.71
CA VAL A 211 -2.16 -0.57 15.76
C VAL A 211 -0.88 -1.24 15.28
N VAL A 212 -0.99 -2.40 14.63
CA VAL A 212 0.18 -3.13 14.13
C VAL A 212 0.87 -2.36 13.02
N VAL A 213 0.12 -1.79 12.08
CA VAL A 213 0.69 -0.97 11.01
C VAL A 213 1.45 0.23 11.58
N GLN A 214 0.87 0.92 12.56
CA GLN A 214 1.52 2.07 13.19
C GLN A 214 2.85 1.70 13.85
N PHE A 215 2.93 0.50 14.45
CA PHE A 215 4.16 -0.03 15.04
C PHE A 215 5.27 -0.23 14.00
N PHE A 216 4.95 -0.62 12.77
CA PHE A 216 5.93 -0.80 11.69
C PHE A 216 6.24 0.50 10.93
N VAL A 217 5.22 1.30 10.62
CA VAL A 217 5.34 2.48 9.76
C VAL A 217 6.25 3.55 10.37
N MET A 218 6.13 3.81 11.67
CA MET A 218 6.96 4.83 12.32
C MET A 218 8.46 4.48 12.33
N PRO A 219 8.87 3.29 12.79
CA PRO A 219 10.28 2.90 12.68
C PRO A 219 10.80 2.90 11.24
N MET A 220 10.05 2.34 10.29
CA MET A 220 10.44 2.32 8.87
C MET A 220 10.70 3.74 8.35
N PHE A 221 9.82 4.69 8.64
CA PHE A 221 10.01 6.08 8.19
C PHE A 221 11.27 6.71 8.76
N PHE A 222 11.53 6.55 10.07
CA PHE A 222 12.73 7.14 10.68
C PHE A 222 14.01 6.41 10.27
N LEU A 223 13.98 5.09 10.11
CA LEU A 223 15.16 4.30 9.71
C LEU A 223 15.53 4.50 8.25
N SER A 224 14.58 4.88 7.38
CA SER A 224 14.80 5.04 5.94
C SER A 224 15.79 6.16 5.55
N GLY A 225 16.19 7.00 6.50
CA GLY A 225 16.98 8.19 6.21
C GLY A 225 16.19 9.34 5.58
N ALA A 226 14.87 9.30 5.65
CA ALA A 226 14.00 10.34 5.10
C ALA A 226 14.22 11.71 5.76
N VAL A 227 14.44 11.73 7.08
CA VAL A 227 14.52 12.94 7.90
C VAL A 227 15.97 13.36 8.19
N PHE A 228 16.89 12.40 8.27
CA PHE A 228 18.31 12.65 8.58
C PHE A 228 19.23 11.80 7.70
N PRO A 229 20.47 12.27 7.44
CA PRO A 229 21.44 11.50 6.67
C PRO A 229 21.85 10.21 7.42
N LEU A 230 21.97 9.10 6.67
CA LEU A 230 22.40 7.81 7.23
C LEU A 230 23.90 7.73 7.56
N SER A 231 24.62 8.86 7.45
CA SER A 231 26.04 8.95 7.78
C SER A 231 26.25 8.91 9.30
N LYS A 232 27.29 8.18 9.74
CA LYS A 232 27.74 8.15 11.16
C LYS A 232 26.72 7.59 12.15
N LEU A 233 25.86 6.66 11.72
CA LEU A 233 24.95 5.96 12.62
C LEU A 233 25.70 4.96 13.51
N PRO A 234 25.25 4.75 14.77
CA PRO A 234 25.70 3.64 15.59
C PRO A 234 25.48 2.30 14.87
N SER A 235 26.36 1.31 15.11
CA SER A 235 26.34 0.03 14.38
C SER A 235 25.01 -0.70 14.43
N TRP A 236 24.34 -0.70 15.58
CA TRP A 236 23.01 -1.34 15.74
C TRP A 236 21.93 -0.67 14.89
N LEU A 237 21.96 0.67 14.78
CA LEU A 237 21.02 1.43 13.96
C LEU A 237 21.31 1.24 12.47
N ALA A 238 22.60 1.19 12.09
CA ALA A 238 23.02 0.90 10.71
C ALA A 238 22.58 -0.50 10.23
N ILE A 239 22.46 -1.48 11.13
CA ILE A 239 21.89 -2.80 10.79
C ILE A 239 20.40 -2.70 10.50
N LEU A 240 19.65 -1.97 11.33
CA LEU A 240 18.21 -1.79 11.15
C LEU A 240 17.88 -1.05 9.86
N THR A 241 18.66 -0.02 9.50
CA THR A 241 18.46 0.69 8.22
C THR A 241 18.68 -0.20 6.99
N LYS A 242 19.57 -1.22 7.10
CA LYS A 242 19.79 -2.17 6.00
C LYS A 242 18.66 -3.19 5.81
N ILE A 243 17.86 -3.42 6.83
CA ILE A 243 16.70 -4.34 6.77
C ILE A 243 15.46 -3.60 6.24
N ASP A 244 15.41 -2.29 6.40
CA ASP A 244 14.26 -1.47 6.02
C ASP A 244 14.16 -1.31 4.49
N PRO A 245 13.06 -1.78 3.85
CA PRO A 245 12.84 -1.62 2.42
C PRO A 245 12.75 -0.14 2.00
N LEU A 246 12.27 0.72 2.89
CA LEU A 246 12.11 2.14 2.58
C LEU A 246 13.46 2.86 2.43
N THR A 247 14.52 2.38 3.09
CA THR A 247 15.88 2.92 2.94
C THR A 247 16.35 2.86 1.49
N TYR A 248 16.14 1.73 0.82
CA TYR A 248 16.52 1.53 -0.59
C TYR A 248 15.58 2.23 -1.58
N ALA A 249 14.46 2.75 -1.13
CA ALA A 249 13.57 3.58 -1.93
C ALA A 249 13.90 5.09 -1.78
N VAL A 250 14.23 5.55 -0.57
CA VAL A 250 14.52 6.96 -0.29
C VAL A 250 15.84 7.41 -0.93
N ASP A 251 16.87 6.56 -0.92
CA ASP A 251 18.19 6.94 -1.45
C ASP A 251 18.17 7.18 -2.97
N PRO A 252 17.62 6.28 -3.84
CA PRO A 252 17.44 6.55 -5.25
C PRO A 252 16.65 7.83 -5.53
N MET A 253 15.50 8.03 -4.86
CA MET A 253 14.69 9.24 -5.02
C MET A 253 15.49 10.50 -4.68
N ARG A 254 16.32 10.45 -3.63
CA ARG A 254 17.16 11.57 -3.24
C ARG A 254 18.26 11.84 -4.28
N ARG A 255 18.93 10.81 -4.79
CA ARG A 255 19.92 10.94 -5.85
C ARG A 255 19.29 11.50 -7.13
N ALA A 256 18.08 11.06 -7.51
CA ALA A 256 17.37 11.59 -8.66
C ALA A 256 17.10 13.10 -8.52
N VAL A 257 16.66 13.57 -7.34
CA VAL A 257 16.45 15.00 -7.07
C VAL A 257 17.77 15.77 -7.09
N PHE A 258 18.82 15.26 -6.40
CA PHE A 258 20.11 15.96 -6.28
C PHE A 258 20.86 16.04 -7.60
N ALA A 259 20.64 15.12 -8.53
CA ALA A 259 21.21 15.18 -9.87
C ALA A 259 20.69 16.35 -10.72
N HIS A 260 19.55 16.94 -10.33
CA HIS A 260 18.90 18.03 -11.10
C HIS A 260 18.94 19.38 -10.38
N ILE A 261 19.62 19.49 -9.25
CA ILE A 261 19.84 20.75 -8.52
C ILE A 261 21.33 21.04 -8.39
N ASN A 262 21.69 22.30 -8.35
CA ASN A 262 23.09 22.74 -8.19
C ASN A 262 23.53 22.54 -6.72
N VAL A 263 24.07 21.37 -6.41
CA VAL A 263 24.56 21.00 -5.08
C VAL A 263 26.08 20.83 -5.14
N SER A 264 26.78 21.40 -4.15
CA SER A 264 28.22 21.20 -4.06
C SER A 264 28.58 19.72 -3.82
N PRO A 265 29.70 19.20 -4.38
CA PRO A 265 30.11 17.80 -4.15
C PRO A 265 30.34 17.46 -2.66
N HIS A 266 30.64 18.46 -1.86
CA HIS A 266 30.80 18.32 -0.39
C HIS A 266 29.39 18.08 0.25
N ALA A 267 28.41 18.88 -0.10
CA ALA A 267 27.06 18.72 0.43
C ALA A 267 26.41 17.37 0.04
N ILE A 268 26.66 16.88 -1.20
CA ILE A 268 26.20 15.55 -1.61
C ILE A 268 26.81 14.46 -0.72
N ARG A 269 28.12 14.50 -0.44
CA ARG A 269 28.77 13.51 0.43
C ARG A 269 28.26 13.52 1.86
N VAL A 270 27.81 14.66 2.36
CA VAL A 270 27.30 14.81 3.73
C VAL A 270 25.83 14.43 3.82
N LEU A 271 25.01 14.92 2.88
CA LEU A 271 23.54 14.79 2.92
C LEU A 271 23.04 13.49 2.27
N SER A 272 23.72 13.00 1.24
CA SER A 272 23.36 11.77 0.52
C SER A 272 24.58 10.87 0.38
N PRO A 273 25.12 10.34 1.49
CA PRO A 273 26.29 9.47 1.46
C PRO A 273 26.02 8.14 0.73
N GLY A 274 24.76 7.86 0.43
CA GLY A 274 24.33 6.59 -0.12
C GLY A 274 24.29 5.46 0.91
N VAL A 275 23.60 4.38 0.56
CA VAL A 275 23.61 3.16 1.38
C VAL A 275 24.92 2.41 1.14
N THR A 276 25.63 2.10 2.22
CA THR A 276 26.91 1.39 2.15
C THR A 276 26.84 0.02 2.82
N TRP A 277 27.35 -1.02 2.11
CA TRP A 277 27.52 -2.35 2.66
C TRP A 277 29.01 -2.66 2.73
N ASN A 278 29.54 -2.86 3.94
CA ASN A 278 30.97 -3.16 4.18
C ASN A 278 31.93 -2.20 3.44
N GLY A 279 31.61 -0.90 3.41
CA GLY A 279 32.42 0.11 2.72
C GLY A 279 32.15 0.24 1.21
N TRP A 280 31.32 -0.64 0.61
CA TRP A 280 30.93 -0.53 -0.77
C TRP A 280 29.62 0.29 -0.89
N MET A 281 29.67 1.37 -1.68
CA MET A 281 28.50 2.20 -1.95
C MET A 281 27.60 1.49 -2.97
N LEU A 282 26.33 1.28 -2.65
CA LEU A 282 25.39 0.63 -3.54
C LEU A 282 25.07 1.54 -4.73
N PRO A 283 25.18 1.03 -5.98
CA PRO A 283 24.64 1.71 -7.15
C PRO A 283 23.12 1.78 -7.08
N THR A 284 22.53 2.85 -7.60
CA THR A 284 21.06 3.04 -7.65
C THR A 284 20.30 1.83 -8.27
N GLY A 285 20.88 1.24 -9.33
CA GLY A 285 20.29 0.05 -9.97
C GLY A 285 20.20 -1.16 -9.03
N VAL A 286 21.19 -1.35 -8.14
CA VAL A 286 21.18 -2.43 -7.15
C VAL A 286 20.13 -2.17 -6.09
N GLU A 287 19.96 -0.94 -5.63
CA GLU A 287 18.94 -0.56 -4.65
C GLU A 287 17.53 -0.79 -5.20
N ILE A 288 17.28 -0.36 -6.44
CA ILE A 288 16.00 -0.62 -7.14
C ILE A 288 15.74 -2.13 -7.29
N ALA A 289 16.77 -2.90 -7.66
CA ALA A 289 16.67 -4.36 -7.75
C ALA A 289 16.36 -5.01 -6.40
N MET A 290 16.96 -4.51 -5.31
CA MET A 290 16.65 -4.99 -3.94
C MET A 290 15.19 -4.72 -3.58
N VAL A 291 14.67 -3.53 -3.85
CA VAL A 291 13.25 -3.20 -3.62
C VAL A 291 12.34 -4.12 -4.45
N ALA A 292 12.69 -4.40 -5.73
CA ALA A 292 11.94 -5.31 -6.59
C ALA A 292 11.95 -6.76 -6.07
N VAL A 293 13.09 -7.24 -5.58
CA VAL A 293 13.21 -8.58 -4.96
C VAL A 293 12.38 -8.65 -3.68
N MET A 294 12.45 -7.63 -2.83
CA MET A 294 11.63 -7.55 -1.62
C MET A 294 10.13 -7.50 -1.96
N ALA A 295 9.75 -6.77 -3.02
CA ALA A 295 8.38 -6.74 -3.53
C ALA A 295 7.89 -8.15 -3.89
N LEU A 296 8.72 -8.91 -4.61
CA LEU A 296 8.39 -10.29 -5.03
C LEU A 296 8.24 -11.22 -3.81
N ILE A 297 9.18 -11.17 -2.88
CA ILE A 297 9.14 -11.98 -1.65
C ILE A 297 7.89 -11.66 -0.83
N LEU A 298 7.59 -10.38 -0.62
CA LEU A 298 6.42 -9.96 0.14
C LEU A 298 5.11 -10.32 -0.57
N LEU A 299 5.06 -10.19 -1.90
CA LEU A 299 3.91 -10.58 -2.69
C LEU A 299 3.66 -12.09 -2.60
N LEU A 300 4.69 -12.91 -2.77
CA LEU A 300 4.58 -14.36 -2.64
C LEU A 300 4.15 -14.75 -1.22
N GLY A 301 4.74 -14.13 -0.21
CA GLY A 301 4.32 -14.30 1.19
C GLY A 301 2.86 -13.92 1.42
N ALA A 302 2.40 -12.82 0.84
CA ALA A 302 1.02 -12.36 0.92
C ALA A 302 0.06 -13.36 0.25
N ILE A 303 0.39 -13.87 -0.94
CA ILE A 303 -0.41 -14.87 -1.66
C ILE A 303 -0.52 -16.17 -0.86
N VAL A 304 0.61 -16.70 -0.37
CA VAL A 304 0.65 -17.94 0.42
C VAL A 304 -0.15 -17.78 1.72
N ASN A 305 0.04 -16.67 2.41
CA ASN A 305 -0.65 -16.42 3.68
C ASN A 305 -2.16 -16.26 3.48
N PHE A 306 -2.57 -15.52 2.45
CA PHE A 306 -3.96 -15.34 2.07
C PHE A 306 -4.62 -16.66 1.63
N SER A 307 -3.86 -17.58 1.01
CA SER A 307 -4.37 -18.89 0.60
C SER A 307 -4.55 -19.88 1.75
N ARG A 308 -3.88 -19.68 2.91
CA ARG A 308 -3.93 -20.58 4.06
C ARG A 308 -4.94 -20.17 5.15
N THR A 309 -5.46 -18.97 5.09
CA THR A 309 -6.25 -18.40 6.19
C THR A 309 -7.76 -18.65 6.03
N ASP A 310 -8.18 -19.21 4.92
CA ASP A 310 -9.56 -19.60 4.58
C ASP A 310 -9.51 -21.03 3.98
#